data_f8f01103faea2c0425ad1d8ea4d924db
#
_entry.id   f8f01103faea2c0425ad1d8ea4d924db
#
_cell.length_a   1.000
_cell.length_b   1.000
_cell.length_c   1.000
_cell.angle_alpha   90.00
_cell.angle_beta   90.00
_cell.angle_gamma   90.00
#
_symmetry.space_group_name_H-M   'P 1'
#
loop_
_entity.id
_entity.type
_entity.pdbx_description
1 polymer ?
#
loop_
_entity_poly.entity_id
_entity_poly.type
_entity_poly.pdbx_seq_one_letter_code
_entity_poly.pdbx_strand_id
1 'polypeptide(L)'
;MTAGVKRAIWIGFGLLFGVFALVVVVATSMCRGTPAPPAPNISGTKLKLETFAVVEGTDVFRAELHDESGFGSGRGRTRNIAFVEKQGQVRWLVPDDKHVITEEPIPPHPRYSGGDAAPPVAFAALVKPVESNGADGVILLYDPLGRTIRTAADGVVDLHAVALSPDRIVTVLYEQRGRYELATFDLATFGKRTEVEVTFPELR
;
A
#
# COMPACT_ATOMS: atom_id res chain seq x y z
N MET A 1 -8.80 -31.41 -62.59
CA MET A 1 -8.72 -31.32 -61.12
C MET A 1 -9.76 -32.22 -60.50
N THR A 2 -9.32 -33.32 -59.90
CA THR A 2 -10.17 -34.39 -59.37
C THR A 2 -10.88 -33.92 -58.04
N ALA A 3 -12.10 -34.39 -57.81
CA ALA A 3 -12.95 -33.99 -56.68
C ALA A 3 -12.26 -34.12 -55.30
N GLY A 4 -11.25 -34.99 -55.19
CA GLY A 4 -10.46 -35.18 -53.99
C GLY A 4 -9.59 -33.96 -53.59
N VAL A 5 -9.05 -33.22 -54.55
CA VAL A 5 -8.19 -32.06 -54.32
C VAL A 5 -9.02 -30.88 -53.77
N LYS A 6 -10.25 -30.69 -54.23
CA LYS A 6 -11.14 -29.64 -53.71
C LYS A 6 -11.55 -29.89 -52.25
N ARG A 7 -11.80 -31.16 -51.86
CA ARG A 7 -12.12 -31.49 -50.47
C ARG A 7 -10.95 -31.28 -49.52
N ALA A 8 -9.73 -31.62 -49.93
CA ALA A 8 -8.54 -31.38 -49.09
C ALA A 8 -8.28 -29.91 -48.82
N ILE A 9 -8.51 -29.03 -49.82
CA ILE A 9 -8.35 -27.58 -49.69
C ILE A 9 -9.37 -27.00 -48.69
N TRP A 10 -10.63 -27.43 -48.71
CA TRP A 10 -11.66 -26.96 -47.82
C TRP A 10 -11.44 -27.39 -46.36
N ILE A 11 -10.93 -28.63 -46.14
CA ILE A 11 -10.59 -29.11 -44.79
C ILE A 11 -9.40 -28.34 -44.23
N GLY A 12 -8.38 -28.04 -45.07
CA GLY A 12 -7.23 -27.22 -44.65
C GLY A 12 -7.62 -25.80 -44.27
N PHE A 13 -8.52 -25.16 -45.04
CA PHE A 13 -9.01 -23.82 -44.73
C PHE A 13 -9.85 -23.78 -43.43
N GLY A 14 -10.72 -24.76 -43.19
CA GLY A 14 -11.51 -24.89 -41.99
C GLY A 14 -10.65 -25.07 -40.74
N LEU A 15 -9.59 -25.87 -40.82
CA LEU A 15 -8.66 -26.08 -39.71
C LEU A 15 -7.82 -24.82 -39.40
N LEU A 16 -7.37 -24.11 -40.42
CA LEU A 16 -6.62 -22.86 -40.27
C LEU A 16 -7.48 -21.75 -39.62
N PHE A 17 -8.75 -21.65 -40.05
CA PHE A 17 -9.70 -20.67 -39.45
C PHE A 17 -10.05 -21.04 -38.01
N GLY A 18 -10.20 -22.31 -37.70
CA GLY A 18 -10.46 -22.78 -36.34
C GLY A 18 -9.31 -22.49 -35.38
N VAL A 19 -8.06 -22.69 -35.79
CA VAL A 19 -6.86 -22.39 -35.02
C VAL A 19 -6.72 -20.88 -34.83
N PHE A 20 -6.97 -20.08 -35.88
CA PHE A 20 -6.89 -18.61 -35.77
C PHE A 20 -7.97 -18.05 -34.84
N ALA A 21 -9.19 -18.54 -34.88
CA ALA A 21 -10.27 -18.16 -33.95
C ALA A 21 -9.93 -18.55 -32.52
N LEU A 22 -9.32 -19.72 -32.28
CA LEU A 22 -8.89 -20.16 -30.97
C LEU A 22 -7.77 -19.26 -30.40
N VAL A 23 -6.79 -18.91 -31.22
CA VAL A 23 -5.69 -18.02 -30.84
C VAL A 23 -6.20 -16.62 -30.49
N VAL A 24 -7.16 -16.09 -31.27
CA VAL A 24 -7.77 -14.78 -30.98
C VAL A 24 -8.57 -14.82 -29.68
N VAL A 25 -9.33 -15.90 -29.41
CA VAL A 25 -10.09 -16.04 -28.15
C VAL A 25 -9.14 -16.18 -26.96
N VAL A 26 -8.06 -16.94 -27.07
CA VAL A 26 -7.06 -17.06 -25.99
C VAL A 26 -6.32 -15.75 -25.77
N ALA A 27 -5.92 -15.04 -26.85
CA ALA A 27 -5.27 -13.75 -26.74
C ALA A 27 -6.17 -12.68 -26.10
N THR A 28 -7.46 -12.63 -26.48
CA THR A 28 -8.43 -11.71 -25.86
C THR A 28 -8.78 -12.08 -24.43
N SER A 29 -8.70 -13.36 -24.05
CA SER A 29 -8.90 -13.81 -22.67
C SER A 29 -7.69 -13.48 -21.78
N MET A 30 -6.46 -13.56 -22.34
CA MET A 30 -5.24 -13.16 -21.63
C MET A 30 -5.10 -11.64 -21.48
N CYS A 31 -5.71 -10.86 -22.39
CA CYS A 31 -5.75 -9.40 -22.30
C CYS A 31 -6.89 -8.86 -21.41
N ARG A 32 -7.73 -9.72 -20.86
CA ARG A 32 -8.61 -9.31 -19.76
C ARG A 32 -7.74 -9.18 -18.53
N GLY A 33 -7.13 -8.00 -18.39
CA GLY A 33 -6.49 -7.60 -17.15
C GLY A 33 -7.44 -7.89 -15.99
N THR A 34 -6.91 -8.43 -14.90
CA THR A 34 -7.62 -8.52 -13.63
C THR A 34 -8.37 -7.22 -13.44
N PRO A 35 -9.69 -7.23 -13.19
CA PRO A 35 -10.42 -6.01 -12.97
C PRO A 35 -9.69 -5.22 -11.88
N ALA A 36 -9.38 -3.96 -12.16
CA ALA A 36 -8.79 -3.07 -11.17
C ALA A 36 -9.65 -3.18 -9.91
N PRO A 37 -9.02 -3.26 -8.72
CA PRO A 37 -9.77 -3.27 -7.48
C PRO A 37 -10.76 -2.11 -7.53
N PRO A 38 -12.02 -2.30 -7.07
CA PRO A 38 -13.03 -1.27 -7.13
C PRO A 38 -12.46 0.00 -6.49
N ALA A 39 -12.65 1.13 -7.18
CA ALA A 39 -12.28 2.42 -6.61
C ALA A 39 -12.94 2.55 -5.23
N PRO A 40 -12.23 3.08 -4.23
CA PRO A 40 -12.76 3.23 -2.89
C PRO A 40 -14.10 3.98 -2.95
N ASN A 41 -15.07 3.51 -2.18
CA ASN A 41 -16.41 4.06 -2.17
C ASN A 41 -16.36 5.48 -1.60
N ILE A 42 -16.38 6.49 -2.48
CA ILE A 42 -16.15 7.89 -2.13
C ILE A 42 -17.40 8.41 -1.42
N SER A 43 -17.34 8.54 -0.11
CA SER A 43 -18.37 9.20 0.68
C SER A 43 -18.28 10.70 0.41
N GLY A 44 -19.26 11.32 -0.21
CA GLY A 44 -19.58 12.75 -0.40
C GLY A 44 -18.54 13.88 -0.15
N THR A 45 -17.41 13.58 0.41
CA THR A 45 -16.27 14.48 0.62
C THR A 45 -15.47 14.54 -0.69
N LYS A 46 -15.18 15.74 -1.17
CA LYS A 46 -14.29 15.88 -2.32
C LYS A 46 -12.90 15.43 -1.92
N LEU A 47 -12.42 14.40 -2.61
CA LEU A 47 -11.09 13.85 -2.42
C LEU A 47 -10.22 14.20 -3.63
N LYS A 48 -8.96 14.47 -3.36
CA LYS A 48 -7.97 14.83 -4.38
C LYS A 48 -6.71 14.00 -4.21
N LEU A 49 -6.21 13.43 -5.32
CA LEU A 49 -4.90 12.82 -5.35
C LEU A 49 -3.84 13.92 -5.41
N GLU A 50 -2.98 13.93 -4.43
CA GLU A 50 -1.86 14.86 -4.31
C GLU A 50 -0.55 14.08 -4.06
N THR A 51 0.58 14.80 -4.06
CA THR A 51 1.87 14.23 -3.66
C THR A 51 2.24 12.98 -4.46
N PHE A 52 2.40 13.14 -5.78
CA PHE A 52 2.92 12.05 -6.61
C PHE A 52 4.44 11.98 -6.48
N ALA A 53 4.96 10.85 -6.04
CA ALA A 53 6.38 10.57 -5.95
C ALA A 53 6.71 9.22 -6.59
N VAL A 54 7.83 9.16 -7.31
CA VAL A 54 8.39 7.87 -7.75
C VAL A 54 9.06 7.22 -6.55
N VAL A 55 8.76 5.95 -6.30
CA VAL A 55 9.51 5.17 -5.30
C VAL A 55 10.89 4.88 -5.89
N GLU A 56 11.93 5.42 -5.27
CA GLU A 56 13.29 5.38 -5.78
C GLU A 56 13.76 3.97 -6.15
N GLY A 57 14.41 3.85 -7.30
CA GLY A 57 14.90 2.57 -7.83
C GLY A 57 13.80 1.64 -8.37
N THR A 58 12.58 2.13 -8.56
CA THR A 58 11.44 1.33 -9.02
C THR A 58 10.61 2.05 -10.08
N ASP A 59 9.66 1.31 -10.69
CA ASP A 59 8.65 1.83 -11.62
C ASP A 59 7.29 2.07 -10.91
N VAL A 60 7.29 2.23 -9.59
CA VAL A 60 6.07 2.46 -8.80
C VAL A 60 5.94 3.93 -8.43
N PHE A 61 4.77 4.50 -8.68
CA PHE A 61 4.39 5.81 -8.18
C PHE A 61 3.58 5.66 -6.90
N ARG A 62 3.94 6.44 -5.90
CA ARG A 62 3.16 6.60 -4.68
C ARG A 62 2.38 7.91 -4.76
N ALA A 63 1.09 7.88 -4.48
CA ALA A 63 0.23 9.05 -4.45
C ALA A 63 -0.62 9.06 -3.18
N GLU A 64 -0.87 10.24 -2.62
CA GLU A 64 -1.69 10.42 -1.43
C GLU A 64 -3.06 10.95 -1.81
N LEU A 65 -4.11 10.35 -1.27
CA LEU A 65 -5.48 10.80 -1.38
C LEU A 65 -5.80 11.68 -0.17
N HIS A 66 -6.07 12.97 -0.41
CA HIS A 66 -6.39 13.92 0.64
C HIS A 66 -7.85 14.34 0.60
N ASP A 67 -8.43 14.70 1.74
CA ASP A 67 -9.69 15.42 1.77
C ASP A 67 -9.44 16.91 1.44
N GLU A 68 -10.38 17.55 0.73
CA GLU A 68 -10.36 18.99 0.60
C GLU A 68 -10.72 19.59 1.96
N SER A 69 -9.71 19.94 2.75
CA SER A 69 -9.94 20.67 4.00
C SER A 69 -10.49 22.03 3.68
N GLY A 70 -11.75 22.27 4.10
CA GLY A 70 -12.33 23.61 4.03
C GLY A 70 -11.54 24.58 4.89
N PHE A 71 -11.23 25.74 4.32
CA PHE A 71 -10.71 26.94 4.97
C PHE A 71 -9.39 26.82 5.76
N GLY A 72 -8.30 27.13 5.07
CA GLY A 72 -7.00 27.39 5.66
C GLY A 72 -5.87 26.77 4.84
N SER A 73 -4.70 27.37 4.84
CA SER A 73 -3.51 27.02 4.07
C SER A 73 -2.84 25.69 4.48
N GLY A 74 -3.60 24.71 4.96
CA GLY A 74 -3.12 23.39 5.36
C GLY A 74 -3.39 22.35 4.29
N ARG A 75 -2.47 21.40 4.10
CA ARG A 75 -2.73 20.16 3.37
C ARG A 75 -3.91 19.45 4.03
N GLY A 76 -4.84 18.92 3.21
CA GLY A 76 -5.92 18.08 3.71
C GLY A 76 -5.39 16.84 4.44
N ARG A 77 -6.24 16.18 5.21
CA ARG A 77 -5.84 14.94 5.90
C ARG A 77 -5.68 13.81 4.88
N THR A 78 -4.62 13.04 5.00
CA THR A 78 -4.42 11.86 4.16
C THR A 78 -5.51 10.81 4.48
N ARG A 79 -6.24 10.42 3.45
CA ARG A 79 -7.36 9.48 3.54
C ARG A 79 -6.99 8.09 3.05
N ASN A 80 -6.08 8.01 2.10
CA ASN A 80 -5.54 6.76 1.58
C ASN A 80 -4.22 7.01 0.85
N ILE A 81 -3.49 5.94 0.58
CA ILE A 81 -2.26 5.95 -0.18
C ILE A 81 -2.39 4.95 -1.33
N ALA A 82 -2.12 5.41 -2.55
CA ALA A 82 -2.13 4.60 -3.75
C ALA A 82 -0.70 4.27 -4.18
N PHE A 83 -0.50 3.04 -4.61
CA PHE A 83 0.72 2.55 -5.27
C PHE A 83 0.36 2.18 -6.70
N VAL A 84 0.84 2.96 -7.66
CA VAL A 84 0.51 2.83 -9.09
C VAL A 84 1.69 2.22 -9.81
N GLU A 85 1.53 1.01 -10.35
CA GLU A 85 2.55 0.34 -11.15
C GLU A 85 2.52 0.83 -12.61
N LYS A 86 3.63 0.67 -13.34
CA LYS A 86 3.79 1.10 -14.74
C LYS A 86 2.71 0.56 -15.68
N GLN A 87 2.17 -0.61 -15.38
CA GLN A 87 1.08 -1.22 -16.15
C GLN A 87 -0.32 -0.66 -15.80
N GLY A 88 -0.39 0.37 -14.96
CA GLY A 88 -1.64 0.99 -14.51
C GLY A 88 -2.36 0.22 -13.41
N GLN A 89 -1.75 -0.80 -12.83
CA GLN A 89 -2.30 -1.47 -11.65
C GLN A 89 -2.19 -0.53 -10.44
N VAL A 90 -3.30 -0.37 -9.72
CA VAL A 90 -3.37 0.46 -8.52
C VAL A 90 -3.63 -0.43 -7.32
N ARG A 91 -2.82 -0.27 -6.28
CA ARG A 91 -3.06 -0.85 -4.96
C ARG A 91 -3.26 0.27 -3.96
N TRP A 92 -4.16 0.06 -3.03
CA TRP A 92 -4.45 0.99 -1.95
C TRP A 92 -3.93 0.46 -0.64
N LEU A 93 -3.44 1.36 0.24
CA LEU A 93 -2.97 0.98 1.57
C LEU A 93 -4.12 0.44 2.43
N VAL A 94 -5.29 1.07 2.34
CA VAL A 94 -6.53 0.62 3.00
C VAL A 94 -7.66 0.44 1.98
N PRO A 95 -8.67 -0.40 2.27
CA PRO A 95 -9.70 -0.76 1.28
C PRO A 95 -10.67 0.37 0.93
N ASP A 96 -10.74 1.43 1.72
CA ASP A 96 -11.65 2.56 1.51
C ASP A 96 -11.02 3.90 1.94
N ASP A 97 -11.79 4.99 1.82
CA ASP A 97 -11.39 6.36 2.16
C ASP A 97 -11.98 6.87 3.49
N LYS A 98 -12.55 5.98 4.29
CA LYS A 98 -13.19 6.34 5.57
C LYS A 98 -12.21 6.46 6.74
N HIS A 99 -10.94 6.57 6.44
CA HIS A 99 -9.86 6.63 7.42
C HIS A 99 -9.07 7.95 7.29
N VAL A 100 -8.42 8.32 8.37
CA VAL A 100 -7.33 9.30 8.38
C VAL A 100 -6.04 8.54 8.64
N ILE A 101 -5.04 8.80 7.83
CA ILE A 101 -3.74 8.15 7.90
C ILE A 101 -2.71 9.16 8.36
N THR A 102 -2.03 8.85 9.46
CA THR A 102 -0.81 9.54 9.89
C THR A 102 0.36 8.59 9.66
N GLU A 103 1.31 9.00 8.86
CA GLU A 103 2.42 8.17 8.42
C GLU A 103 3.74 8.67 8.99
N GLU A 104 4.56 7.73 9.47
CA GLU A 104 5.92 7.95 9.92
C GLU A 104 6.89 7.12 9.05
N PRO A 105 7.80 7.76 8.31
CA PRO A 105 8.80 7.07 7.53
C PRO A 105 9.83 6.39 8.45
N ILE A 106 10.24 5.18 8.09
CA ILE A 106 11.32 4.45 8.77
C ILE A 106 12.58 4.64 7.92
N PRO A 107 13.48 5.57 8.32
CA PRO A 107 14.71 5.84 7.57
C PRO A 107 15.66 4.64 7.68
N PRO A 108 16.56 4.44 6.71
CA PRO A 108 17.63 3.47 6.85
C PRO A 108 18.50 3.85 8.06
N HIS A 109 19.08 2.85 8.71
CA HIS A 109 19.97 3.11 9.85
C HIS A 109 21.16 3.98 9.38
N PRO A 110 21.59 5.00 10.15
CA PRO A 110 22.65 5.95 9.74
C PRO A 110 23.98 5.32 9.30
N ARG A 111 24.29 4.12 9.77
CA ARG A 111 25.48 3.38 9.32
C ARG A 111 25.44 2.96 7.84
N TYR A 112 24.25 2.97 7.23
CA TYR A 112 24.03 2.56 5.85
C TYR A 112 23.65 3.72 4.93
N SER A 113 23.42 4.91 5.49
CA SER A 113 23.13 6.12 4.73
C SER A 113 24.42 6.89 4.47
N GLY A 114 24.83 6.98 3.21
CA GLY A 114 26.03 7.72 2.77
C GLY A 114 25.91 9.25 2.85
N GLY A 115 25.26 9.80 3.87
CA GLY A 115 25.27 11.24 4.15
C GLY A 115 24.13 12.07 3.57
N ASP A 116 23.49 11.67 2.49
CA ASP A 116 22.25 12.29 1.98
C ASP A 116 21.01 11.55 2.50
N ALA A 117 19.87 12.24 2.55
CA ALA A 117 18.63 11.67 3.03
C ALA A 117 18.22 10.45 2.18
N ALA A 118 18.74 9.28 2.58
CA ALA A 118 18.41 8.05 1.88
C ALA A 118 16.89 7.76 2.03
N PRO A 119 16.26 7.19 0.99
CA PRO A 119 14.84 6.92 1.01
C PRO A 119 14.45 5.99 2.16
N PRO A 120 13.23 6.13 2.72
CA PRO A 120 12.77 5.26 3.79
C PRO A 120 12.72 3.81 3.33
N VAL A 121 13.10 2.90 4.22
CA VAL A 121 13.10 1.45 3.95
C VAL A 121 11.76 0.81 4.23
N ALA A 122 10.91 1.47 5.00
CA ALA A 122 9.56 1.08 5.35
C ALA A 122 8.79 2.28 5.90
N PHE A 123 7.51 2.08 6.19
CA PHE A 123 6.64 3.07 6.81
C PHE A 123 5.82 2.43 7.93
N ALA A 124 5.53 3.23 8.96
CA ALA A 124 4.50 2.94 9.94
C ALA A 124 3.35 3.93 9.74
N ALA A 125 2.13 3.46 9.63
CA ALA A 125 0.96 4.29 9.47
C ALA A 125 -0.07 4.02 10.57
N LEU A 126 -0.47 5.05 11.30
CA LEU A 126 -1.64 5.01 12.16
C LEU A 126 -2.88 5.34 11.32
N VAL A 127 -3.78 4.38 11.22
CA VAL A 127 -5.02 4.44 10.44
C VAL A 127 -6.19 4.54 11.41
N LYS A 128 -6.91 5.66 11.40
CA LYS A 128 -8.06 5.91 12.28
C LYS A 128 -9.34 6.14 11.47
N PRO A 129 -10.52 5.69 11.94
CA PRO A 129 -11.78 6.06 11.32
C PRO A 129 -12.02 7.58 11.34
N VAL A 130 -12.60 8.13 10.26
CA VAL A 130 -12.86 9.58 10.15
C VAL A 130 -13.91 10.06 11.15
N GLU A 131 -14.95 9.28 11.32
CA GLU A 131 -16.17 9.69 12.03
C GLU A 131 -16.05 9.62 13.56
N SER A 132 -14.95 9.10 14.07
CA SER A 132 -14.77 8.87 15.49
C SER A 132 -13.70 9.80 16.08
N ASN A 133 -14.11 10.90 16.68
CA ASN A 133 -13.25 11.69 17.56
C ASN A 133 -12.79 10.81 18.73
N GLY A 134 -11.51 10.42 18.74
CA GLY A 134 -10.93 9.61 19.80
C GLY A 134 -11.07 8.09 19.67
N ALA A 135 -11.52 7.58 18.52
CA ALA A 135 -11.50 6.14 18.30
C ALA A 135 -10.08 5.61 18.15
N ASP A 136 -9.94 4.41 18.65
CA ASP A 136 -8.75 3.62 18.51
C ASP A 136 -8.52 3.31 17.01
N GLY A 137 -7.27 3.39 16.61
CA GLY A 137 -6.81 3.10 15.27
C GLY A 137 -6.06 1.78 15.17
N VAL A 138 -5.51 1.55 13.99
CA VAL A 138 -4.65 0.41 13.69
C VAL A 138 -3.30 0.91 13.20
N ILE A 139 -2.20 0.34 13.68
CA ILE A 139 -0.89 0.57 13.11
C ILE A 139 -0.63 -0.45 12.02
N LEU A 140 -0.35 0.03 10.81
CA LEU A 140 0.14 -0.75 9.69
C LEU A 140 1.63 -0.51 9.51
N LEU A 141 2.39 -1.60 9.31
CA LEU A 141 3.76 -1.55 8.80
C LEU A 141 3.73 -1.99 7.34
N TYR A 142 4.44 -1.26 6.47
CA TYR A 142 4.46 -1.60 5.05
C TYR A 142 5.77 -1.18 4.36
N ASP A 143 6.13 -1.90 3.31
CA ASP A 143 7.26 -1.58 2.45
C ASP A 143 6.93 -0.40 1.50
N PRO A 144 7.95 0.32 0.98
CA PRO A 144 7.73 1.50 0.14
C PRO A 144 6.92 1.24 -1.13
N LEU A 145 6.80 -0.02 -1.55
CA LEU A 145 6.03 -0.43 -2.72
C LEU A 145 4.59 -0.82 -2.36
N GLY A 146 4.23 -0.86 -1.07
CA GLY A 146 2.93 -1.33 -0.60
C GLY A 146 2.65 -2.80 -0.95
N ARG A 147 3.68 -3.62 -1.18
CA ARG A 147 3.51 -5.05 -1.48
C ARG A 147 3.34 -5.88 -0.22
N THR A 148 4.05 -5.50 0.83
CA THR A 148 3.94 -6.13 2.13
C THR A 148 3.28 -5.14 3.08
N ILE A 149 2.07 -5.42 3.50
CA ILE A 149 1.33 -4.64 4.49
C ILE A 149 0.97 -5.58 5.64
N ARG A 150 1.29 -5.19 6.88
CA ARG A 150 1.00 -5.96 8.08
C ARG A 150 0.42 -5.09 9.18
N THR A 151 -0.59 -5.59 9.84
CA THR A 151 -1.09 -5.00 11.09
C THR A 151 -0.07 -5.25 12.20
N ALA A 152 0.46 -4.18 12.77
CA ALA A 152 1.39 -4.20 13.88
C ALA A 152 0.65 -4.21 15.23
N ALA A 153 -0.35 -3.34 15.37
CA ALA A 153 -1.19 -3.24 16.56
C ALA A 153 -2.58 -2.72 16.18
N ASP A 154 -3.59 -3.04 16.97
CA ASP A 154 -4.95 -2.53 16.90
C ASP A 154 -5.34 -1.85 18.21
N GLY A 155 -6.44 -1.08 18.24
CA GLY A 155 -6.84 -0.37 19.43
C GLY A 155 -5.85 0.72 19.88
N VAL A 156 -5.15 1.33 18.92
CA VAL A 156 -4.07 2.31 19.17
C VAL A 156 -4.63 3.72 19.19
N VAL A 157 -4.32 4.42 20.29
CA VAL A 157 -4.71 5.84 20.47
C VAL A 157 -3.75 6.75 19.72
N ASP A 158 -2.43 6.51 19.81
CA ASP A 158 -1.42 7.35 19.16
C ASP A 158 -0.15 6.58 18.80
N LEU A 159 0.54 7.02 17.74
CA LEU A 159 1.83 6.53 17.29
C LEU A 159 2.88 7.59 17.64
N HIS A 160 3.77 7.28 18.58
CA HIS A 160 4.72 8.26 19.12
C HIS A 160 6.08 8.26 18.43
N ALA A 161 6.59 7.08 18.09
CA ALA A 161 7.91 6.98 17.47
C ALA A 161 8.10 5.66 16.72
N VAL A 162 8.94 5.71 15.69
CA VAL A 162 9.45 4.55 15.00
C VAL A 162 10.96 4.66 14.84
N ALA A 163 11.65 3.53 14.91
CA ALA A 163 13.10 3.48 14.75
C ALA A 163 13.52 2.16 14.08
N LEU A 164 14.67 2.19 13.41
CA LEU A 164 15.30 1.02 12.83
C LEU A 164 16.65 0.77 13.51
N SER A 165 16.85 -0.41 14.06
CA SER A 165 18.14 -0.84 14.60
C SER A 165 19.11 -1.33 13.50
N PRO A 166 20.42 -1.42 13.79
CA PRO A 166 21.40 -2.03 12.88
C PRO A 166 21.07 -3.47 12.50
N ASP A 167 20.40 -4.19 13.38
CA ASP A 167 20.00 -5.60 13.17
C ASP A 167 18.69 -5.74 12.35
N ARG A 168 18.28 -4.65 11.68
CA ARG A 168 17.06 -4.60 10.86
C ARG A 168 15.79 -4.90 11.67
N ILE A 169 15.74 -4.44 12.91
CA ILE A 169 14.58 -4.54 13.78
C ILE A 169 13.90 -3.18 13.79
N VAL A 170 12.64 -3.14 13.39
CA VAL A 170 11.76 -1.97 13.51
C VAL A 170 11.21 -1.94 14.93
N THR A 171 11.38 -0.82 15.59
CA THR A 171 10.82 -0.57 16.93
C THR A 171 9.73 0.49 16.79
N VAL A 172 8.57 0.24 17.36
CA VAL A 172 7.40 1.12 17.34
C VAL A 172 6.96 1.40 18.76
N LEU A 173 6.89 2.68 19.14
CA LEU A 173 6.33 3.14 20.39
C LEU A 173 4.95 3.73 20.13
N TYR A 174 3.93 3.24 20.83
CA TYR A 174 2.56 3.67 20.66
C TYR A 174 1.78 3.64 21.98
N GLU A 175 0.65 4.34 21.99
CA GLU A 175 -0.30 4.33 23.10
C GLU A 175 -1.49 3.43 22.75
N GLN A 176 -1.82 2.52 23.67
CA GLN A 176 -2.96 1.63 23.58
C GLN A 176 -3.64 1.52 24.97
N ARG A 177 -4.94 1.78 25.03
CA ARG A 177 -5.72 1.67 26.28
C ARG A 177 -5.14 2.45 27.46
N GLY A 178 -4.57 3.62 27.18
CA GLY A 178 -3.95 4.49 28.21
C GLY A 178 -2.59 3.98 28.72
N ARG A 179 -1.92 3.10 28.00
CA ARG A 179 -0.58 2.57 28.29
C ARG A 179 0.33 2.78 27.10
N TYR A 180 1.60 2.97 27.38
CA TYR A 180 2.63 3.01 26.33
C TYR A 180 3.16 1.60 26.09
N GLU A 181 3.16 1.19 24.85
CA GLU A 181 3.66 -0.10 24.39
C GLU A 181 4.84 0.08 23.43
N LEU A 182 5.88 -0.70 23.65
CA LEU A 182 7.03 -0.79 22.75
C LEU A 182 7.03 -2.16 22.08
N ALA A 183 6.79 -2.18 20.78
CA ALA A 183 6.82 -3.43 20.01
C ALA A 183 7.98 -3.44 19.03
N THR A 184 8.57 -4.61 18.81
CA THR A 184 9.64 -4.81 17.83
C THR A 184 9.22 -5.79 16.74
N PHE A 185 9.65 -5.49 15.51
CA PHE A 185 9.28 -6.26 14.33
C PHE A 185 10.52 -6.53 13.46
N ASP A 186 10.50 -7.64 12.78
CA ASP A 186 11.48 -7.94 11.74
C ASP A 186 11.21 -7.08 10.49
N LEU A 187 12.17 -6.35 9.98
CA LEU A 187 11.98 -5.46 8.82
C LEU A 187 11.56 -6.20 7.55
N ALA A 188 12.04 -7.42 7.32
CA ALA A 188 11.78 -8.12 6.08
C ALA A 188 10.37 -8.72 5.99
N THR A 189 9.82 -9.11 7.14
CA THR A 189 8.53 -9.82 7.22
C THR A 189 7.44 -9.03 7.95
N PHE A 190 7.82 -7.97 8.67
CA PHE A 190 7.02 -7.27 9.67
C PHE A 190 6.40 -8.20 10.72
N GLY A 191 7.04 -9.35 10.93
CA GLY A 191 6.66 -10.26 12.01
C GLY A 191 7.02 -9.68 13.38
N LYS A 192 6.04 -9.63 14.30
CA LYS A 192 6.23 -9.15 15.66
C LYS A 192 7.21 -10.07 16.39
N ARG A 193 8.23 -9.48 17.04
CA ARG A 193 9.22 -10.20 17.85
C ARG A 193 8.93 -10.07 19.33
N THR A 194 8.73 -8.85 19.82
CA THR A 194 8.46 -8.56 21.23
C THR A 194 7.44 -7.44 21.35
N GLU A 195 6.82 -7.37 22.51
CA GLU A 195 5.95 -6.27 22.92
C GLU A 195 6.06 -6.14 24.45
N VAL A 196 6.30 -4.94 24.92
CA VAL A 196 6.49 -4.65 26.35
C VAL A 196 5.80 -3.34 26.72
N GLU A 197 5.14 -3.31 27.86
CA GLU A 197 4.59 -2.08 28.43
C GLU A 197 5.74 -1.20 28.93
N VAL A 198 5.69 0.10 28.59
CA VAL A 198 6.68 1.09 29.02
C VAL A 198 6.04 1.99 30.09
N THR A 199 6.64 1.97 31.26
CA THR A 199 6.22 2.86 32.35
C THR A 199 7.18 4.05 32.41
N PHE A 200 6.65 5.25 32.23
CA PHE A 200 7.42 6.49 32.43
C PHE A 200 7.38 6.87 33.93
N PRO A 201 8.52 7.22 34.53
CA PRO A 201 8.52 7.73 35.88
C PRO A 201 7.74 9.05 35.91
N GLU A 202 6.92 9.23 36.96
CA GLU A 202 6.24 10.50 37.17
C GLU A 202 7.27 11.61 37.24
N LEU A 203 7.16 12.60 36.37
CA LEU A 203 7.94 13.84 36.45
C LEU A 203 7.41 14.64 37.66
N ARG A 204 8.20 14.65 38.73
CA ARG A 204 7.94 15.45 39.93
C ARG A 204 8.43 16.88 39.74
#